data_787dd1508f120a4523081cde72aca7ff
#
_entry.id   787dd1508f120a4523081cde72aca7ff
#
_cell.length_a   1.000
_cell.length_b   1.000
_cell.length_c   1.000
_cell.angle_alpha   90.00
_cell.angle_beta   90.00
_cell.angle_gamma   90.00
#
_symmetry.space_group_name_H-M   'P 1'
#
loop_
_entity.id
_entity.type
_entity.pdbx_description
1 polymer ?
#
loop_
_entity_poly.entity_id
_entity_poly.type
_entity_poly.pdbx_seq_one_letter_code
_entity_poly.pdbx_strand_id
1 'polypeptide(L)'
;NTQYGTPSLVDYDITWQRIETLDVGADLRFWKNQIGITFDWFQRDTKNMIIPGEDLPATLGDTAPRGNYGSLRTRGWEIALDFGFRFDNGLGINGMATLSDAITDITKGADWATPWENRLLSNAYSTGRRYGDIYGFVTDRLFQKDDFVYNAAGEIEKITVIYKGTARTT
;
A
#
# COMPACT_ATOMS: atom_id res chain seq x y z
N ASN A 1 40.91 15.97 -15.20
CA ASN A 1 40.14 14.93 -15.90
C ASN A 1 38.67 15.29 -15.82
N THR A 2 38.13 15.81 -16.95
CA THR A 2 36.71 16.06 -17.07
C THR A 2 36.04 14.73 -17.42
N GLN A 3 35.26 14.20 -16.48
CA GLN A 3 34.49 12.98 -16.70
C GLN A 3 33.16 13.37 -17.34
N TYR A 4 32.94 12.98 -18.60
CA TYR A 4 31.69 13.15 -19.27
C TYR A 4 30.79 11.96 -18.93
N GLY A 5 29.68 12.21 -18.21
CA GLY A 5 28.63 11.22 -18.00
C GLY A 5 27.71 11.15 -19.22
N THR A 6 27.09 9.98 -19.44
CA THR A 6 26.01 9.84 -20.42
C THR A 6 24.81 10.71 -19.97
N PRO A 7 24.14 11.44 -20.88
CA PRO A 7 22.92 12.17 -20.54
C PRO A 7 21.86 11.18 -20.02
N SER A 8 21.14 11.54 -18.96
CA SER A 8 20.05 10.73 -18.45
C SER A 8 18.93 10.61 -19.47
N LEU A 9 18.35 9.42 -19.59
CA LEU A 9 17.17 9.20 -20.42
C LEU A 9 15.96 9.96 -19.86
N VAL A 10 15.24 10.65 -20.72
CA VAL A 10 14.04 11.42 -20.36
C VAL A 10 12.88 10.91 -21.21
N ASP A 11 11.74 10.66 -20.57
CA ASP A 11 10.49 10.41 -21.28
C ASP A 11 9.93 11.74 -21.82
N TYR A 12 9.74 11.82 -23.14
CA TYR A 12 9.24 13.04 -23.80
C TYR A 12 7.73 13.23 -23.66
N ASP A 13 6.99 12.18 -23.25
CA ASP A 13 5.54 12.20 -23.14
C ASP A 13 5.05 12.52 -21.71
N ILE A 14 5.90 13.08 -20.87
CA ILE A 14 5.52 13.44 -19.49
C ILE A 14 4.42 14.49 -19.49
N THR A 15 3.30 14.16 -18.85
CA THR A 15 2.17 15.05 -18.65
C THR A 15 1.91 15.35 -17.18
N TRP A 16 1.05 16.31 -16.90
CA TRP A 16 0.65 16.66 -15.55
C TRP A 16 -0.15 15.53 -14.87
N GLN A 17 0.14 15.31 -13.61
CA GLN A 17 -0.69 14.48 -12.76
C GLN A 17 -2.08 15.14 -12.60
N ARG A 18 -3.13 14.33 -12.69
CA ARG A 18 -4.51 14.76 -12.54
C ARG A 18 -5.14 14.09 -11.31
N ILE A 19 -5.80 14.90 -10.49
CA ILE A 19 -6.54 14.43 -9.32
C ILE A 19 -8.01 14.79 -9.53
N GLU A 20 -8.87 13.77 -9.46
CA GLU A 20 -10.33 13.90 -9.50
C GLU A 20 -10.87 13.43 -8.13
N THR A 21 -11.69 14.26 -7.50
CA THR A 21 -12.31 13.93 -6.20
C THR A 21 -13.81 14.00 -6.34
N LEU A 22 -14.49 12.94 -5.89
CA LEU A 22 -15.92 12.91 -5.63
C LEU A 22 -16.10 12.86 -4.12
N ASP A 23 -16.91 13.76 -3.59
CA ASP A 23 -17.18 13.89 -2.17
C ASP A 23 -18.68 14.01 -1.96
N VAL A 24 -19.22 13.23 -1.01
CA VAL A 24 -20.63 13.22 -0.68
C VAL A 24 -20.76 13.21 0.84
N GLY A 25 -21.30 14.30 1.38
CA GLY A 25 -21.46 14.48 2.82
C GLY A 25 -22.89 14.74 3.25
N ALA A 26 -23.16 14.50 4.51
CA ALA A 26 -24.43 14.80 5.15
C ALA A 26 -24.22 15.28 6.60
N ASP A 27 -24.82 16.41 6.92
CA ASP A 27 -24.87 16.95 8.27
C ASP A 27 -26.28 16.81 8.83
N LEU A 28 -26.37 16.17 9.99
CA LEU A 28 -27.63 15.95 10.69
C LEU A 28 -27.57 16.57 12.08
N ARG A 29 -28.65 17.28 12.46
CA ARG A 29 -28.78 17.86 13.79
C ARG A 29 -30.08 17.42 14.44
N PHE A 30 -29.98 16.95 15.68
CA PHE A 30 -31.09 16.37 16.43
C PHE A 30 -31.23 17.07 17.78
N TRP A 31 -32.40 16.92 18.39
CA TRP A 31 -32.68 17.34 19.76
C TRP A 31 -32.35 18.83 20.04
N LYS A 32 -32.92 19.74 19.25
CA LYS A 32 -32.66 21.18 19.37
C LYS A 32 -31.17 21.54 19.26
N ASN A 33 -30.45 20.91 18.32
CA ASN A 33 -28.99 21.04 18.09
C ASN A 33 -28.11 20.47 19.21
N GLN A 34 -28.64 19.63 20.09
CA GLN A 34 -27.84 19.02 21.14
C GLN A 34 -26.99 17.84 20.67
N ILE A 35 -27.38 17.20 19.55
CA ILE A 35 -26.64 16.12 18.92
C ILE A 35 -26.41 16.45 17.45
N GLY A 36 -25.16 16.43 17.04
CA GLY A 36 -24.75 16.57 15.65
C GLY A 36 -24.05 15.31 15.15
N ILE A 37 -24.35 14.93 13.91
CA ILE A 37 -23.70 13.86 13.18
C ILE A 37 -23.33 14.41 11.82
N THR A 38 -22.04 14.37 11.51
CA THR A 38 -21.50 14.67 10.19
C THR A 38 -20.96 13.36 9.61
N PHE A 39 -21.34 13.04 8.40
CA PHE A 39 -20.85 11.90 7.65
C PHE A 39 -20.38 12.35 6.29
N ASP A 40 -19.15 11.98 5.91
CA ASP A 40 -18.56 12.23 4.61
C ASP A 40 -18.03 10.92 4.02
N TRP A 41 -18.30 10.72 2.74
CA TRP A 41 -17.70 9.68 1.93
C TRP A 41 -17.01 10.31 0.74
N PHE A 42 -15.79 9.89 0.47
CA PHE A 42 -15.02 10.43 -0.65
C PHE A 42 -14.35 9.34 -1.49
N GLN A 43 -14.19 9.62 -2.77
CA GLN A 43 -13.34 8.90 -3.69
C GLN A 43 -12.41 9.87 -4.40
N ARG A 44 -11.13 9.60 -4.35
CA ARG A 44 -10.09 10.38 -5.03
C ARG A 44 -9.35 9.49 -6.01
N ASP A 45 -9.43 9.83 -7.29
CA ASP A 45 -8.69 9.18 -8.37
C ASP A 45 -7.48 10.05 -8.75
N THR A 46 -6.28 9.54 -8.54
CA THR A 46 -5.03 10.18 -8.96
C THR A 46 -4.53 9.47 -10.21
N LYS A 47 -4.43 10.18 -11.33
CA LYS A 47 -4.04 9.66 -12.63
C LYS A 47 -2.73 10.29 -13.11
N ASN A 48 -2.03 9.60 -14.00
CA ASN A 48 -0.78 10.07 -14.61
C ASN A 48 0.31 10.38 -13.57
N MET A 49 0.42 9.55 -12.52
CA MET A 49 1.51 9.67 -11.55
C MET A 49 2.83 9.28 -12.20
N ILE A 50 3.86 10.05 -11.90
CA ILE A 50 5.21 9.79 -12.39
C ILE A 50 5.86 8.72 -11.51
N ILE A 51 6.04 7.54 -12.06
CA ILE A 51 6.75 6.41 -11.43
C ILE A 51 7.91 5.95 -12.32
N PRO A 52 8.90 5.20 -11.79
CA PRO A 52 9.95 4.60 -12.60
C PRO A 52 9.38 3.75 -13.74
N GLY A 53 9.97 3.82 -14.92
CA GLY A 53 9.65 2.98 -16.05
C GLY A 53 10.12 1.53 -15.89
N GLU A 54 9.95 0.73 -16.94
CA GLU A 54 10.45 -0.65 -17.01
C GLU A 54 11.98 -0.67 -16.99
N ASP A 55 12.55 -1.59 -16.21
CA ASP A 55 13.99 -1.74 -16.11
C ASP A 55 14.63 -1.98 -17.48
N LEU A 56 15.63 -1.17 -17.79
CA LEU A 56 16.38 -1.31 -19.04
C LEU A 56 17.43 -2.42 -18.93
N PRO A 57 17.77 -3.07 -20.04
CA PRO A 57 18.88 -4.02 -20.06
C PRO A 57 20.16 -3.39 -19.51
N ALA A 58 20.88 -4.12 -18.64
CA ALA A 58 22.09 -3.63 -18.00
C ALA A 58 23.19 -3.20 -19.02
N THR A 59 23.10 -3.67 -20.26
CA THR A 59 23.99 -3.29 -21.37
C THR A 59 23.86 -1.83 -21.77
N LEU A 60 22.74 -1.16 -21.47
CA LEU A 60 22.54 0.26 -21.75
C LEU A 60 23.26 1.18 -20.76
N GLY A 61 23.60 0.68 -19.57
CA GLY A 61 24.35 1.43 -18.56
C GLY A 61 23.62 2.64 -17.98
N ASP A 62 22.30 2.73 -18.17
CA ASP A 62 21.48 3.81 -17.66
C ASP A 62 20.21 3.29 -16.96
N THR A 63 19.60 4.14 -16.14
CA THR A 63 18.35 3.85 -15.43
C THR A 63 17.14 4.17 -16.30
N ALA A 64 16.05 3.41 -16.11
CA ALA A 64 14.81 3.65 -16.82
C ALA A 64 14.28 5.07 -16.56
N PRO A 65 13.82 5.79 -17.60
CA PRO A 65 13.21 7.09 -17.43
C PRO A 65 11.92 6.98 -16.64
N ARG A 66 11.58 8.01 -15.87
CA ARG A 66 10.30 8.12 -15.19
C ARG A 66 9.25 8.62 -16.16
N GLY A 67 8.04 8.06 -16.08
CA GLY A 67 6.91 8.48 -16.92
C GLY A 67 5.58 8.36 -16.17
N ASN A 68 4.50 8.74 -16.84
CA ASN A 68 3.13 8.76 -16.30
C ASN A 68 2.49 7.36 -16.25
N TYR A 69 3.12 6.43 -15.59
CA TYR A 69 2.72 5.01 -15.58
C TYR A 69 1.84 4.63 -14.39
N GLY A 70 1.70 5.50 -13.38
CA GLY A 70 0.98 5.23 -12.15
C GLY A 70 -0.41 5.83 -12.07
N SER A 71 -1.33 5.13 -11.39
CA SER A 71 -2.62 5.66 -10.98
C SER A 71 -3.07 5.02 -9.68
N LEU A 72 -3.68 5.83 -8.80
CA LEU A 72 -4.19 5.40 -7.50
C LEU A 72 -5.67 5.77 -7.38
N ARG A 73 -6.39 4.98 -6.62
CA ARG A 73 -7.74 5.28 -6.16
C ARG A 73 -7.81 5.18 -4.64
N THR A 74 -8.12 6.29 -4.00
CA THR A 74 -8.37 6.34 -2.57
C THR A 74 -9.86 6.46 -2.33
N ARG A 75 -10.42 5.62 -1.46
CA ARG A 75 -11.79 5.68 -0.97
C ARG A 75 -11.76 5.74 0.53
N GLY A 76 -12.58 6.61 1.08
CA GLY A 76 -12.66 6.75 2.53
C GLY A 76 -14.01 7.25 2.98
N TRP A 77 -14.20 7.21 4.29
CA TRP A 77 -15.35 7.76 4.96
C TRP A 77 -14.94 8.35 6.31
N GLU A 78 -15.67 9.35 6.73
CA GLU A 78 -15.46 10.06 7.99
C GLU A 78 -16.80 10.22 8.69
N ILE A 79 -16.84 9.99 9.99
CA ILE A 79 -18.00 10.25 10.84
C ILE A 79 -17.53 11.11 12.01
N ALA A 80 -18.21 12.20 12.23
CA ALA A 80 -18.06 13.01 13.42
C ALA A 80 -19.39 13.07 14.18
N LEU A 81 -19.33 12.80 15.47
CA LEU A 81 -20.43 12.92 16.40
C LEU A 81 -20.09 14.02 17.40
N ASP A 82 -20.96 15.00 17.54
CA ASP A 82 -20.87 15.99 18.62
C ASP A 82 -22.16 15.99 19.44
N PHE A 83 -22.03 16.22 20.74
CA PHE A 83 -23.19 16.36 21.62
C PHE A 83 -22.94 17.36 22.73
N GLY A 84 -24.00 18.02 23.14
CA GLY A 84 -23.96 18.97 24.24
C GLY A 84 -25.31 19.06 24.95
N PHE A 85 -25.32 18.63 26.19
CA PHE A 85 -26.53 18.69 27.06
C PHE A 85 -26.30 19.64 28.20
N ARG A 86 -27.30 20.45 28.48
CA ARG A 86 -27.36 21.30 29.68
C ARG A 86 -28.59 20.93 30.49
N PHE A 87 -28.40 20.59 31.73
CA PHE A 87 -29.42 20.19 32.67
C PHE A 87 -29.89 21.40 33.51
N ASP A 88 -31.12 21.36 34.02
CA ASP A 88 -31.72 22.43 34.83
C ASP A 88 -30.99 22.69 36.15
N ASN A 89 -30.23 21.71 36.63
CA ASN A 89 -29.38 21.84 37.83
C ASN A 89 -28.05 22.60 37.57
N GLY A 90 -27.87 23.17 36.36
CA GLY A 90 -26.66 23.87 35.96
C GLY A 90 -25.52 23.01 35.45
N LEU A 91 -25.64 21.66 35.47
CA LEU A 91 -24.65 20.75 34.91
C LEU A 91 -24.70 20.80 33.39
N GLY A 92 -23.55 20.92 32.75
CA GLY A 92 -23.37 20.79 31.30
C GLY A 92 -22.42 19.64 30.97
N ILE A 93 -22.80 18.80 30.02
CA ILE A 93 -21.96 17.72 29.45
C ILE A 93 -21.89 17.94 27.98
N ASN A 94 -20.66 17.97 27.42
CA ASN A 94 -20.40 18.04 26.00
C ASN A 94 -19.26 17.09 25.62
N GLY A 95 -19.31 16.59 24.41
CA GLY A 95 -18.27 15.71 23.88
C GLY A 95 -18.29 15.65 22.36
N MET A 96 -17.20 15.20 21.80
CA MET A 96 -17.05 14.93 20.38
C MET A 96 -16.30 13.62 20.19
N ALA A 97 -16.71 12.84 19.20
CA ALA A 97 -16.03 11.65 18.75
C ALA A 97 -15.92 11.66 17.22
N THR A 98 -14.77 11.28 16.70
CA THR A 98 -14.54 11.15 15.25
C THR A 98 -14.02 9.77 14.94
N LEU A 99 -14.47 9.23 13.82
CA LEU A 99 -14.00 7.95 13.27
C LEU A 99 -13.85 8.09 11.78
N SER A 100 -12.73 7.63 11.23
CA SER A 100 -12.46 7.67 9.80
C SER A 100 -11.65 6.46 9.38
N ASP A 101 -11.84 6.03 8.13
CA ASP A 101 -11.03 5.01 7.49
C ASP A 101 -10.87 5.33 6.00
N ALA A 102 -9.69 5.03 5.45
CA ALA A 102 -9.41 5.23 4.04
C ALA A 102 -8.52 4.13 3.49
N ILE A 103 -8.85 3.68 2.28
CA ILE A 103 -8.15 2.64 1.56
C ILE A 103 -7.67 3.19 0.23
N THR A 104 -6.41 2.94 -0.11
CA THR A 104 -5.82 3.34 -1.39
C THR A 104 -5.44 2.10 -2.19
N ASP A 105 -6.04 1.94 -3.36
CA ASP A 105 -5.75 0.87 -4.30
C ASP A 105 -4.93 1.40 -5.48
N ILE A 106 -3.97 0.60 -5.95
CA ILE A 106 -3.19 0.90 -7.14
C ILE A 106 -3.98 0.42 -8.35
N THR A 107 -4.51 1.37 -9.13
CA THR A 107 -5.31 1.06 -10.32
C THR A 107 -4.47 0.88 -11.57
N LYS A 108 -3.28 1.49 -11.59
CA LYS A 108 -2.26 1.29 -12.62
C LYS A 108 -0.89 1.44 -11.97
N GLY A 109 0.02 0.53 -12.25
CA GLY A 109 1.35 0.51 -11.63
C GLY A 109 2.39 -0.16 -12.49
N ALA A 110 3.55 -0.42 -11.90
CA ALA A 110 4.71 -1.02 -12.55
C ALA A 110 4.55 -2.54 -12.69
N ASP A 111 3.63 -3.01 -13.52
CA ASP A 111 3.33 -4.44 -13.67
C ASP A 111 4.43 -5.21 -14.41
N TRP A 112 5.32 -4.49 -15.10
CA TRP A 112 6.49 -5.04 -15.79
C TRP A 112 7.66 -5.38 -14.85
N ALA A 113 7.68 -4.81 -13.65
CA ALA A 113 8.90 -4.71 -12.86
C ALA A 113 9.41 -6.04 -12.29
N THR A 114 8.60 -7.11 -12.23
CA THR A 114 9.07 -8.42 -11.73
C THR A 114 8.04 -9.53 -11.91
N PRO A 115 8.48 -10.79 -12.19
CA PRO A 115 7.61 -11.95 -12.09
C PRO A 115 6.94 -12.01 -10.72
N TRP A 116 5.69 -12.47 -10.68
CA TRP A 116 4.88 -12.57 -9.46
C TRP A 116 5.63 -13.20 -8.27
N GLU A 117 6.47 -14.17 -8.54
CA GLU A 117 7.21 -14.92 -7.52
C GLU A 117 8.22 -14.05 -6.73
N ASN A 118 8.77 -13.01 -7.36
CA ASN A 118 9.73 -12.09 -6.74
C ASN A 118 9.10 -10.77 -6.27
N ARG A 119 7.81 -10.56 -6.49
CA ARG A 119 7.09 -9.33 -6.11
C ARG A 119 6.93 -9.16 -4.60
N LEU A 120 7.19 -10.20 -3.82
CA LEU A 120 7.15 -10.12 -2.35
C LEU A 120 8.17 -9.13 -1.78
N LEU A 121 9.29 -8.94 -2.46
CA LEU A 121 10.41 -8.16 -1.95
C LEU A 121 10.61 -6.82 -2.66
N SER A 122 10.01 -6.61 -3.83
CA SER A 122 10.22 -5.39 -4.59
C SER A 122 8.92 -4.84 -5.16
N ASN A 123 8.52 -3.70 -4.78
CA ASN A 123 7.51 -2.83 -5.35
C ASN A 123 6.08 -2.96 -4.85
N ALA A 124 5.81 -2.05 -3.96
CA ALA A 124 4.51 -1.62 -3.52
C ALA A 124 3.58 -1.09 -4.64
N TYR A 125 4.06 -0.98 -5.90
CA TYR A 125 3.34 -0.26 -6.97
C TYR A 125 2.77 -1.15 -8.07
N SER A 126 2.44 -2.41 -7.79
CA SER A 126 1.76 -3.28 -8.78
C SER A 126 0.26 -3.04 -8.81
N THR A 127 -0.32 -3.09 -10.00
CA THR A 127 -1.77 -2.96 -10.21
C THR A 127 -2.56 -3.99 -9.40
N GLY A 128 -3.67 -3.54 -8.80
CA GLY A 128 -4.55 -4.37 -7.98
C GLY A 128 -4.06 -4.60 -6.54
N ARG A 129 -2.93 -4.02 -6.14
CA ARG A 129 -2.48 -4.04 -4.76
C ARG A 129 -2.98 -2.82 -4.01
N ARG A 130 -3.12 -2.99 -2.70
CA ARG A 130 -3.37 -1.86 -1.80
C ARG A 130 -2.06 -1.15 -1.51
N TYR A 131 -2.08 0.18 -1.58
CA TYR A 131 -0.93 1.00 -1.20
C TYR A 131 -0.71 0.93 0.31
N GLY A 132 0.53 0.65 0.71
CA GLY A 132 0.90 0.54 2.13
C GLY A 132 0.82 -0.87 2.71
N ASP A 133 0.29 -1.86 1.99
CA ASP A 133 0.34 -3.25 2.42
C ASP A 133 1.78 -3.76 2.48
N ILE A 134 2.11 -4.41 3.57
CA ILE A 134 3.42 -5.06 3.76
C ILE A 134 3.28 -6.52 3.36
N TYR A 135 4.02 -6.93 2.35
CA TYR A 135 4.07 -8.31 1.90
C TYR A 135 5.28 -9.02 2.48
N GLY A 136 5.10 -10.25 2.90
CA GLY A 136 6.16 -11.06 3.49
C GLY A 136 5.83 -12.55 3.39
N PHE A 137 6.79 -13.36 3.78
CA PHE A 137 6.57 -14.78 3.92
C PHE A 137 5.88 -15.08 5.24
N VAL A 138 4.84 -15.90 5.18
CA VAL A 138 4.22 -16.45 6.40
C VAL A 138 5.15 -17.59 6.85
N THR A 139 5.74 -17.42 8.03
CA THR A 139 6.56 -18.47 8.63
C THR A 139 5.64 -19.51 9.28
N ASP A 140 5.89 -20.76 8.98
CA ASP A 140 5.15 -21.86 9.60
C ASP A 140 5.62 -22.05 11.05
N ARG A 141 6.90 -22.37 11.22
CA ARG A 141 7.55 -22.59 12.53
C ARG A 141 9.06 -22.48 12.44
N LEU A 142 9.72 -22.44 13.58
CA LEU A 142 11.16 -22.60 13.63
C LEU A 142 11.54 -24.05 13.32
N PHE A 143 12.68 -24.23 12.67
CA PHE A 143 13.22 -25.57 12.41
C PHE A 143 13.39 -26.34 13.72
N GLN A 144 12.97 -27.60 13.72
CA GLN A 144 13.14 -28.55 14.79
C GLN A 144 14.30 -29.51 14.45
N LYS A 145 14.80 -30.25 15.44
CA LYS A 145 15.88 -31.21 15.22
C LYS A 145 15.52 -32.27 14.16
N ASP A 146 14.25 -32.63 14.11
CA ASP A 146 13.72 -33.65 13.19
C ASP A 146 13.62 -33.17 11.73
N ASP A 147 13.78 -31.87 11.50
CA ASP A 147 13.81 -31.30 10.14
C ASP A 147 15.20 -31.48 9.48
N PHE A 148 16.21 -31.89 10.26
CA PHE A 148 17.58 -32.04 9.80
C PHE A 148 17.95 -33.53 9.74
N VAL A 149 18.54 -33.93 8.62
CA VAL A 149 19.17 -35.24 8.49
C VAL A 149 20.68 -35.05 8.68
N TYR A 150 21.23 -35.79 9.62
CA TYR A 150 22.66 -35.70 9.94
C TYR A 150 23.41 -36.89 9.36
N ASN A 151 24.62 -36.64 8.87
CA ASN A 151 25.55 -37.69 8.46
C ASN A 151 26.20 -38.38 9.67
N ALA A 152 27.01 -39.41 9.40
CA ALA A 152 27.70 -40.16 10.45
C ALA A 152 28.72 -39.32 11.26
N ALA A 153 29.14 -38.17 10.73
CA ALA A 153 30.04 -37.23 11.41
C ALA A 153 29.27 -36.19 12.24
N GLY A 154 27.93 -36.22 12.26
CA GLY A 154 27.08 -35.26 12.99
C GLY A 154 26.87 -33.93 12.28
N GLU A 155 27.19 -33.82 11.00
CA GLU A 155 26.98 -32.65 10.17
C GLU A 155 25.62 -32.74 9.46
N ILE A 156 24.98 -31.60 9.20
CA ILE A 156 23.70 -31.54 8.51
C ILE A 156 23.92 -31.93 7.05
N GLU A 157 23.32 -33.04 6.64
CA GLU A 157 23.39 -33.55 5.24
C GLU A 157 22.21 -32.99 4.43
N LYS A 158 21.00 -32.96 5.00
CA LYS A 158 19.78 -32.52 4.30
C LYS A 158 18.85 -31.79 5.25
N ILE A 159 18.00 -30.93 4.69
CA ILE A 159 16.97 -30.21 5.41
C ILE A 159 15.60 -30.54 4.81
N THR A 160 14.63 -30.89 5.64
CA THR A 160 13.24 -31.10 5.22
C THR A 160 12.48 -29.79 5.35
N VAL A 161 11.94 -29.29 4.27
CA VAL A 161 11.10 -28.07 4.24
C VAL A 161 9.67 -28.43 3.82
N ILE A 162 8.70 -27.78 4.42
CA ILE A 162 7.30 -27.92 4.03
C ILE A 162 6.99 -26.84 2.98
N TYR A 163 6.65 -27.28 1.79
CA TYR A 163 6.25 -26.40 0.69
C TYR A 163 4.85 -26.74 0.23
N LYS A 164 3.92 -25.78 0.31
CA LYS A 164 2.49 -25.97 -0.02
C LYS A 164 1.87 -27.20 0.68
N GLY A 165 2.19 -27.41 1.94
CA GLY A 165 1.70 -28.56 2.71
C GLY A 165 2.36 -29.90 2.39
N THR A 166 3.36 -29.94 1.52
CA THR A 166 4.10 -31.14 1.16
C THR A 166 5.55 -31.03 1.68
N ALA A 167 6.01 -32.01 2.45
CA ALA A 167 7.39 -32.08 2.90
C ALA A 167 8.33 -32.36 1.71
N ARG A 168 9.39 -31.61 1.59
CA ARG A 168 10.46 -31.78 0.60
C ARG A 168 11.79 -31.81 1.33
N THR A 169 12.59 -32.79 1.02
CA THR A 169 13.96 -32.93 1.55
C THR A 169 14.93 -32.46 0.47
N THR A 170 15.81 -31.53 0.82
CA THR A 170 16.89 -31.01 -0.05
C THR A 170 18.24 -31.23 0.59
#